data_90f71b5fa08ba2c71aa9825015b18470
#
_entry.id   90f71b5fa08ba2c71aa9825015b18470
#
_cell.length_a   1.000
_cell.length_b   1.000
_cell.length_c   1.000
_cell.angle_alpha   90.00
_cell.angle_beta   90.00
_cell.angle_gamma   90.00
#
_symmetry.space_group_name_H-M   'P 1'
#
loop_
_entity.id
_entity.type
_entity.pdbx_description
1 polymer ?
#
loop_
_entity_poly.entity_id
_entity_poly.type
_entity_poly.pdbx_seq_one_letter_code
_entity_poly.pdbx_strand_id
1 'polypeptide(L)' 'MARTTEEKAQDYTAMGHSVELINAVIAGSQMADEDASDRQACVDRNVEHLELMKAKTDWGSEDMAATTKAITDGKAYKAS' A
#
# COMPACT_ATOMS: atom_id res chain seq x y z
N MET A 1 -10.17 -1.62 -21.26
CA MET A 1 -10.90 -0.35 -21.21
C MET A 1 -10.22 0.57 -20.20
N ALA A 2 -9.99 1.83 -20.55
CA ALA A 2 -9.35 2.79 -19.65
C ALA A 2 -10.31 3.17 -18.51
N ARG A 3 -9.77 3.36 -17.32
CA ARG A 3 -10.55 3.82 -16.18
C ARG A 3 -10.97 5.27 -16.40
N THR A 4 -12.13 5.64 -15.87
CA THR A 4 -12.57 7.04 -15.88
C THR A 4 -11.72 7.85 -14.91
N THR A 5 -11.77 9.18 -15.00
CA THR A 5 -11.09 10.06 -14.07
C THR A 5 -11.54 9.81 -12.64
N GLU A 6 -12.84 9.56 -12.45
CA GLU A 6 -13.40 9.26 -11.12
C GLU A 6 -12.87 7.94 -10.58
N GLU A 7 -12.83 6.90 -11.41
CA GLU A 7 -12.29 5.60 -11.00
C GLU A 7 -10.82 5.70 -10.63
N LYS A 8 -10.02 6.45 -11.38
CA LYS A 8 -8.61 6.67 -11.06
C LYS A 8 -8.45 7.39 -9.73
N ALA A 9 -9.30 8.39 -9.46
CA ALA A 9 -9.24 9.13 -8.20
C ALA A 9 -9.58 8.21 -7.01
N GLN A 10 -10.57 7.35 -7.16
CA GLN A 10 -10.93 6.37 -6.13
C GLN A 10 -9.80 5.38 -5.89
N ASP A 11 -9.19 4.89 -6.95
CA ASP A 11 -8.07 3.95 -6.85
C ASP A 11 -6.85 4.60 -6.21
N TYR A 12 -6.58 5.87 -6.53
CA TYR A 12 -5.48 6.61 -5.92
C TYR A 12 -5.71 6.79 -4.42
N THR A 13 -6.94 7.11 -4.01
CA THR A 13 -7.29 7.21 -2.59
C THR A 13 -7.11 5.86 -1.88
N ALA A 14 -7.53 4.76 -2.52
CA ALA A 14 -7.37 3.42 -1.96
C ALA A 14 -5.89 3.06 -1.79
N MET A 15 -5.04 3.44 -2.76
CA MET A 15 -3.59 3.27 -2.63
C MET A 15 -3.05 4.04 -1.42
N GLY A 16 -3.51 5.27 -1.23
CA GLY A 16 -3.11 6.09 -0.08
C GLY A 16 -3.42 5.42 1.25
N HIS A 17 -4.58 4.80 1.36
CA HIS A 17 -4.95 4.06 2.57
C HIS A 17 -4.02 2.86 2.81
N SER A 18 -3.65 2.13 1.76
CA SER A 18 -2.70 1.02 1.88
C SER A 18 -1.32 1.50 2.30
N VAL A 19 -0.86 2.64 1.74
CA VAL A 19 0.41 3.26 2.13
C VAL A 19 0.40 3.60 3.62
N GLU A 20 -0.66 4.25 4.09
CA GLU A 20 -0.80 4.63 5.50
C GLU A 20 -0.79 3.40 6.41
N LEU A 21 -1.51 2.36 6.02
CA LEU A 21 -1.61 1.14 6.82
C LEU A 21 -0.25 0.44 6.93
N ILE A 22 0.47 0.28 5.82
CA ILE A 22 1.81 -0.31 5.82
C ILE A 22 2.73 0.49 6.76
N ASN A 23 2.75 1.81 6.60
CA ASN A 23 3.60 2.67 7.42
C ASN A 23 3.25 2.57 8.91
N ALA A 24 1.96 2.54 9.23
CA ALA A 24 1.50 2.47 10.61
C ALA A 24 1.84 1.12 11.26
N VAL A 25 1.69 0.01 10.53
CA VAL A 25 2.03 -1.31 11.06
C VAL A 25 3.55 -1.39 11.31
N ILE A 26 4.35 -0.91 10.37
CA ILE A 26 5.81 -0.91 10.50
C ILE A 26 6.24 -0.05 11.70
N ALA A 27 5.60 1.10 11.88
CA ALA A 27 5.91 2.03 12.99
C ALA A 27 5.41 1.53 14.35
N GLY A 28 4.57 0.50 14.37
CA GLY A 28 4.01 -0.02 15.62
C GLY A 28 2.81 0.77 16.14
N SER A 29 2.23 1.66 15.32
CA SER A 29 1.07 2.45 15.72
C SER A 29 -0.26 1.80 15.34
N GLN A 30 -0.22 0.71 14.60
CA GLN A 30 -1.41 -0.05 14.20
C GLN A 30 -1.13 -1.54 14.36
N MET A 31 -2.13 -2.30 14.81
CA MET A 31 -2.03 -3.74 15.03
C MET A 31 -0.93 -4.15 16.02
N ALA A 32 -0.57 -3.25 16.94
CA ALA A 32 0.53 -3.50 17.89
C ALA A 32 0.25 -4.71 18.80
N ASP A 33 -1.03 -4.98 19.08
CA ASP A 33 -1.44 -6.09 19.96
C ASP A 33 -1.72 -7.39 19.19
N GLU A 34 -1.60 -7.36 17.86
CA GLU A 34 -1.83 -8.53 17.03
C GLU A 34 -0.57 -9.39 16.91
N ASP A 35 -0.78 -10.66 16.57
CA ASP A 35 0.33 -11.60 16.38
C ASP A 35 1.23 -11.15 15.22
N ALA A 36 2.51 -11.55 15.29
CA ALA A 36 3.46 -11.25 14.23
C ALA A 36 2.98 -11.76 12.86
N SER A 37 2.37 -12.94 12.81
CA SER A 37 1.85 -13.50 11.56
C SER A 37 0.73 -12.64 10.98
N ASP A 38 -0.13 -12.08 11.82
CA ASP A 38 -1.23 -11.21 11.37
C ASP A 38 -0.70 -9.89 10.86
N ARG A 39 0.29 -9.31 11.55
CA ARG A 39 0.94 -8.07 11.11
C ARG A 39 1.65 -8.27 9.78
N GLN A 40 2.38 -9.37 9.65
CA GLN A 40 3.07 -9.70 8.39
C GLN A 40 2.07 -9.87 7.25
N ALA A 41 0.98 -10.61 7.48
CA ALA A 41 -0.04 -10.82 6.46
C ALA A 41 -0.70 -9.52 6.02
N CYS A 42 -0.94 -8.60 6.97
CA CYS A 42 -1.52 -7.29 6.66
C CYS A 42 -0.60 -6.48 5.75
N VAL A 43 0.69 -6.42 6.09
CA VAL A 43 1.67 -5.69 5.27
C VAL A 43 1.78 -6.34 3.89
N ASP A 44 1.90 -7.66 3.84
CA ASP A 44 2.06 -8.39 2.56
C ASP A 44 0.88 -8.17 1.62
N ARG A 45 -0.36 -8.21 2.13
CA ARG A 45 -1.55 -7.98 1.31
C ARG A 45 -1.61 -6.55 0.77
N ASN A 46 -1.22 -5.59 1.59
CA ASN A 46 -1.24 -4.19 1.17
C ASN A 46 -0.11 -3.89 0.18
N VAL A 47 1.05 -4.52 0.34
CA VAL A 47 2.13 -4.43 -0.65
C VAL A 47 1.65 -4.98 -1.99
N GLU A 48 1.01 -6.15 -1.99
CA GLU A 48 0.47 -6.75 -3.22
C GLU A 48 -0.53 -5.82 -3.89
N HIS A 49 -1.44 -5.21 -3.11
CA HIS A 49 -2.41 -4.25 -3.64
C HIS A 49 -1.70 -3.06 -4.31
N LEU A 50 -0.67 -2.51 -3.65
CA LEU A 50 0.07 -1.39 -4.21
C LEU A 50 0.81 -1.76 -5.47
N GLU A 51 1.38 -2.96 -5.53
CA GLU A 51 2.08 -3.43 -6.72
C GLU A 51 1.12 -3.59 -7.90
N LEU A 52 -0.06 -4.15 -7.67
CA LEU A 52 -1.08 -4.30 -8.71
C LEU A 52 -1.56 -2.94 -9.21
N MET A 53 -1.78 -1.99 -8.31
CA MET A 53 -2.22 -0.65 -8.67
C MET A 53 -1.12 0.11 -9.41
N LYS A 54 0.12 0.05 -8.92
CA LYS A 54 1.25 0.75 -9.54
C LYS A 54 1.52 0.24 -10.96
N ALA A 55 1.23 -1.02 -11.23
CA ALA A 55 1.43 -1.62 -12.56
C ALA A 55 0.48 -1.07 -13.62
N LYS A 56 -0.60 -0.40 -13.23
CA LYS A 56 -1.51 0.23 -14.19
C LYS A 56 -0.79 1.41 -14.86
N THR A 57 -1.09 1.62 -16.14
CA THR A 57 -0.33 2.56 -16.97
C THR A 57 -1.01 3.90 -17.21
N ASP A 58 -2.19 4.11 -16.62
CA ASP A 58 -3.02 5.29 -16.89
C ASP A 58 -3.03 6.33 -15.76
N TRP A 59 -2.03 6.30 -14.87
CA TRP A 59 -1.94 7.24 -13.76
C TRP A 59 -1.60 8.67 -14.19
N GLY A 60 -0.97 8.83 -15.35
CA GLY A 60 -0.58 10.15 -15.83
C GLY A 60 0.48 10.78 -14.95
N SER A 61 0.19 11.98 -14.43
CA SER A 61 1.14 12.75 -13.62
C SER A 61 0.97 12.54 -12.12
N GLU A 62 0.17 11.56 -11.68
CA GLU A 62 -0.01 11.30 -10.25
C GLU A 62 1.31 10.93 -9.58
N ASP A 63 1.50 11.45 -8.36
CA ASP A 63 2.73 11.20 -7.60
C ASP A 63 2.69 9.79 -7.00
N MET A 64 3.66 8.97 -7.39
CA MET A 64 3.77 7.58 -6.95
C MET A 64 4.92 7.37 -5.96
N ALA A 65 5.55 8.44 -5.47
CA ALA A 65 6.71 8.32 -4.58
C ALA A 65 6.37 7.62 -3.26
N ALA A 66 5.27 8.00 -2.64
CA ALA A 66 4.85 7.39 -1.37
C ALA A 66 4.48 5.91 -1.57
N THR A 67 3.83 5.58 -2.68
CA THR A 67 3.48 4.21 -3.03
C THR A 67 4.74 3.37 -3.22
N THR A 68 5.71 3.88 -3.97
CA THR A 68 6.98 3.18 -4.22
C THR A 68 7.73 2.93 -2.91
N LYS A 69 7.79 3.95 -2.05
CA LYS A 69 8.45 3.81 -0.75
C LYS A 69 7.77 2.77 0.13
N ALA A 70 6.43 2.78 0.18
CA ALA A 70 5.67 1.82 0.98
C ALA A 70 5.87 0.39 0.48
N ILE A 71 5.94 0.18 -0.82
CA ILE A 71 6.24 -1.13 -1.40
C ILE A 71 7.62 -1.61 -0.94
N THR A 72 8.62 -0.75 -1.05
CA THR A 72 9.99 -1.07 -0.65
C THR A 72 10.07 -1.41 0.84
N ASP A 73 9.50 -0.55 1.68
CA ASP A 73 9.52 -0.73 3.14
C ASP A 73 8.71 -1.96 3.54
N GLY A 74 7.56 -2.18 2.90
CA GLY A 74 6.72 -3.34 3.18
C GLY A 74 7.39 -4.65 2.82
N LYS A 75 8.09 -4.70 1.69
CA LYS A 75 8.83 -5.91 1.30
C LYS A 75 9.97 -6.22 2.24
N ALA A 76 10.57 -5.20 2.83
CA ALA A 76 11.67 -5.37 3.80
C ALA A 76 11.17 -5.72 5.20
N TYR A 77 9.89 -5.51 5.49
CA TYR A 77 9.32 -5.73 6.81
C TYR A 77 9.31 -7.20 7.18
N LYS A 78 9.82 -7.51 8.37
CA LYS A 78 9.75 -8.84 8.99
C LYS A 78 9.18 -8.68 10.38
N ALA A 79 7.95 -9.12 10.59
CA ALA A 79 7.29 -9.04 11.88
C ALA A 79 7.97 -9.97 12.88
N SER A 80 8.06 -9.54 14.13
CA SER A 80 8.68 -10.31 15.22
C SER A 80 7.80 -10.34 16.46
#